data_51ddf541c4027e3f7ffa7a66fc6419ac
#
_entry.id   51ddf541c4027e3f7ffa7a66fc6419ac
#
_cell.length_a   1.000
_cell.length_b   1.000
_cell.length_c   1.000
_cell.angle_alpha   90.00
_cell.angle_beta   90.00
_cell.angle_gamma   90.00
#
_symmetry.space_group_name_H-M   'P 1'
#
loop_
_entity.id
_entity.type
_entity.pdbx_description
1 polymer ?
#
loop_
_entity_poly.entity_id
_entity_poly.type
_entity_poly.pdbx_seq_one_letter_code
_entity_poly.pdbx_strand_id
1 'polypeptide(L)'
;MEKIDVRGCFPVMNGGDGVILSKRGDVCYGWEVELPPAFRCNEERYDAIVQALFSAVTLLPDYTVVHKQDVYMKKKYVAEKSDGLLQEAYERHFDGREYLDHRCRLFLIFSSKKNVRGASSGLLGISAGGSMPKAEVLARYAAMAEQFATVVQGCGLLEMRRLTEDDILPSLWQKGASPLHRCP
;
A
#
# COMPACT_ATOMS: atom_id res chain seq x y z
N MET A 1 -12.41 1.75 35.01
CA MET A 1 -11.70 1.18 33.84
C MET A 1 -11.03 2.33 33.14
N GLU A 2 -9.72 2.47 33.29
CA GLU A 2 -8.92 3.51 32.65
C GLU A 2 -8.91 3.25 31.14
N LYS A 3 -9.33 4.26 30.35
CA LYS A 3 -9.29 4.15 28.88
C LYS A 3 -7.83 4.18 28.46
N ILE A 4 -7.30 3.04 28.03
CA ILE A 4 -5.97 2.97 27.44
C ILE A 4 -6.00 3.78 26.12
N ASP A 5 -5.23 4.86 26.06
CA ASP A 5 -5.06 5.64 24.82
C ASP A 5 -4.16 4.87 23.86
N VAL A 6 -4.79 4.15 22.95
CA VAL A 6 -4.13 3.32 21.92
C VAL A 6 -3.34 4.19 20.90
N ARG A 7 -3.60 5.50 20.84
CA ARG A 7 -2.90 6.43 19.94
C ARG A 7 -1.40 6.50 20.22
N GLY A 8 -1.01 6.37 21.50
CA GLY A 8 0.39 6.30 21.91
C GLY A 8 1.14 5.10 21.34
N CYS A 9 0.46 3.99 21.12
CA CYS A 9 1.05 2.74 20.62
C CYS A 9 1.12 2.66 19.09
N PHE A 10 0.46 3.58 18.38
CA PHE A 10 0.42 3.55 16.92
C PHE A 10 1.77 4.01 16.32
N PRO A 11 2.39 3.23 15.42
CA PRO A 11 3.76 3.50 14.94
C PRO A 11 3.85 4.69 13.97
N VAL A 12 2.73 5.18 13.45
CA VAL A 12 2.68 6.30 12.51
C VAL A 12 2.67 7.62 13.28
N MET A 13 3.51 8.56 12.86
CA MET A 13 3.60 9.90 13.44
C MET A 13 2.83 10.92 12.61
N ASN A 14 2.99 10.87 11.29
CA ASN A 14 2.33 11.78 10.37
C ASN A 14 2.09 11.09 9.03
N GLY A 15 1.03 11.50 8.32
CA GLY A 15 0.74 11.10 6.94
C GLY A 15 0.25 12.35 6.20
N GLY A 16 0.95 12.75 5.15
CA GLY A 16 0.58 13.85 4.29
C GLY A 16 1.32 13.76 2.97
N ASP A 17 0.77 14.35 1.91
CA ASP A 17 1.35 14.34 0.56
C ASP A 17 1.69 12.94 0.02
N GLY A 18 0.90 11.91 0.42
CA GLY A 18 1.15 10.53 0.02
C GLY A 18 2.38 9.88 0.67
N VAL A 19 2.86 10.44 1.77
CA VAL A 19 4.01 9.93 2.54
C VAL A 19 3.57 9.60 3.96
N ILE A 20 3.95 8.44 4.46
CA ILE A 20 3.72 8.04 5.84
C ILE A 20 5.06 8.09 6.59
N LEU A 21 5.10 8.83 7.69
CA LEU A 21 6.25 8.91 8.58
C LEU A 21 6.00 8.10 9.85
N SER A 22 6.92 7.19 10.17
CA SER A 22 6.86 6.44 11.42
C SER A 22 7.46 7.25 12.58
N LYS A 23 7.06 6.91 13.81
CA LYS A 23 7.68 7.46 15.04
C LYS A 23 9.17 7.16 15.16
N ARG A 24 9.68 6.21 14.38
CA ARG A 24 11.11 5.85 14.33
C ARG A 24 11.88 6.62 13.28
N GLY A 25 11.19 7.45 12.46
CA GLY A 25 11.80 8.18 11.35
C GLY A 25 11.91 7.35 10.06
N ASP A 26 11.17 6.24 9.96
CA ASP A 26 11.05 5.52 8.69
C ASP A 26 10.08 6.28 7.78
N VAL A 27 10.34 6.22 6.49
CA VAL A 27 9.56 6.91 5.45
C VAL A 27 8.91 5.86 4.56
N CYS A 28 7.60 5.90 4.44
CA CYS A 28 6.85 4.93 3.66
C CYS A 28 6.11 5.62 2.51
N TYR A 29 6.27 5.08 1.32
CA TYR A 29 5.54 5.43 0.10
C TYR A 29 4.66 4.25 -0.30
N GLY A 30 3.44 4.52 -0.77
CA GLY A 30 2.49 3.48 -1.16
C GLY A 30 1.89 3.70 -2.54
N TRP A 31 1.59 2.60 -3.21
CA TRP A 31 0.86 2.57 -4.48
C TRP A 31 -0.26 1.55 -4.43
N GLU A 32 -1.35 1.88 -5.07
CA GLU A 32 -2.32 0.90 -5.52
C GLU A 32 -1.85 0.35 -6.86
N VAL A 33 -1.80 -0.98 -6.96
CA VAL A 33 -1.26 -1.67 -8.13
C VAL A 33 -2.39 -2.37 -8.84
N GLU A 34 -2.63 -2.02 -10.09
CA GLU A 34 -3.55 -2.73 -10.95
C GLU A 34 -2.81 -3.89 -11.63
N LEU A 35 -3.27 -5.10 -11.32
CA LEU A 35 -2.70 -6.33 -11.85
C LEU A 35 -3.43 -6.73 -13.14
N PRO A 36 -2.72 -7.31 -14.13
CA PRO A 36 -3.38 -7.85 -15.30
C PRO A 36 -4.32 -9.00 -14.88
N PRO A 37 -5.47 -9.17 -15.56
CA PRO A 37 -6.35 -10.30 -15.31
C PRO A 37 -5.60 -11.62 -15.45
N ALA A 38 -5.78 -12.54 -14.52
CA ALA A 38 -5.04 -13.81 -14.45
C ALA A 38 -5.11 -14.62 -15.76
N PHE A 39 -6.25 -14.59 -16.46
CA PHE A 39 -6.44 -15.27 -17.75
C PHE A 39 -5.68 -14.65 -18.93
N ARG A 40 -5.12 -13.44 -18.75
CA ARG A 40 -4.24 -12.76 -19.74
C ARG A 40 -2.76 -12.89 -19.41
N CYS A 41 -2.41 -13.47 -18.26
CA CYS A 41 -1.04 -13.59 -17.81
C CYS A 41 -0.50 -14.96 -18.22
N ASN A 42 0.21 -15.03 -19.36
CA ASN A 42 1.00 -16.20 -19.75
C ASN A 42 2.35 -16.17 -19.03
N GLU A 43 3.15 -17.24 -19.19
CA GLU A 43 4.45 -17.41 -18.56
C GLU A 43 5.42 -16.24 -18.89
N GLU A 44 5.51 -15.85 -20.15
CA GLU A 44 6.37 -14.74 -20.60
C GLU A 44 6.02 -13.41 -19.91
N ARG A 45 4.73 -13.12 -19.77
CA ARG A 45 4.26 -11.90 -19.08
C ARG A 45 4.54 -11.96 -17.58
N TYR A 46 4.35 -13.12 -16.98
CA TYR A 46 4.70 -13.33 -15.58
C TYR A 46 6.19 -13.09 -15.35
N ASP A 47 7.05 -13.66 -16.18
CA ASP A 47 8.50 -13.47 -16.12
C ASP A 47 8.89 -12.01 -16.32
N ALA A 48 8.24 -11.29 -17.23
CA ALA A 48 8.48 -9.87 -17.44
C ALA A 48 8.14 -9.03 -16.18
N ILE A 49 7.05 -9.36 -15.47
CA ILE A 49 6.69 -8.72 -14.21
C ILE A 49 7.75 -9.01 -13.14
N VAL A 50 8.16 -10.27 -13.00
CA VAL A 50 9.18 -10.69 -12.03
C VAL A 50 10.50 -9.99 -12.29
N GLN A 51 10.94 -9.91 -13.55
CA GLN A 51 12.18 -9.22 -13.93
C GLN A 51 12.11 -7.72 -13.67
N ALA A 52 10.97 -7.07 -13.95
CA ALA A 52 10.78 -5.65 -13.64
C ALA A 52 10.85 -5.40 -12.14
N LEU A 53 10.18 -6.22 -11.31
CA LEU A 53 10.24 -6.12 -9.86
C LEU A 53 11.65 -6.37 -9.34
N PHE A 54 12.35 -7.39 -9.85
CA PHE A 54 13.73 -7.66 -9.47
C PHE A 54 14.65 -6.48 -9.79
N SER A 55 14.54 -5.94 -11.00
CA SER A 55 15.32 -4.78 -11.43
C SER A 55 15.04 -3.55 -10.57
N ALA A 56 13.78 -3.31 -10.23
CA ALA A 56 13.38 -2.20 -9.38
C ALA A 56 13.90 -2.35 -7.94
N VAL A 57 13.86 -3.56 -7.37
CA VAL A 57 14.35 -3.84 -6.02
C VAL A 57 15.86 -3.64 -5.92
N THR A 58 16.63 -4.00 -6.95
CA THR A 58 18.09 -3.81 -6.96
C THR A 58 18.54 -2.35 -6.92
N LEU A 59 17.64 -1.39 -7.24
CA LEU A 59 17.91 0.04 -7.16
C LEU A 59 17.73 0.60 -5.74
N LEU A 60 17.11 -0.16 -4.86
CA LEU A 60 16.77 0.32 -3.53
C LEU A 60 17.98 0.26 -2.58
N PRO A 61 18.13 1.24 -1.69
CA PRO A 61 19.19 1.24 -0.71
C PRO A 61 18.98 0.15 0.35
N ASP A 62 20.07 -0.18 1.04
CA ASP A 62 20.02 -1.07 2.21
C ASP A 62 18.97 -0.61 3.24
N TYR A 63 18.38 -1.57 3.93
CA TYR A 63 17.31 -1.37 4.92
C TYR A 63 15.98 -0.85 4.35
N THR A 64 15.76 -0.96 3.03
CA THR A 64 14.44 -0.74 2.45
C THR A 64 13.62 -2.04 2.54
N VAL A 65 12.37 -1.90 2.97
CA VAL A 65 11.41 -3.01 2.97
C VAL A 65 10.41 -2.79 1.86
N VAL A 66 10.24 -3.80 1.02
CA VAL A 66 9.16 -3.86 0.02
C VAL A 66 8.04 -4.70 0.62
N HIS A 67 6.89 -4.10 0.84
CA HIS A 67 5.72 -4.76 1.42
C HIS A 67 4.57 -4.78 0.42
N LYS A 68 4.18 -5.97 -0.01
CA LYS A 68 2.98 -6.18 -0.84
C LYS A 68 1.81 -6.55 0.07
N GLN A 69 0.67 -5.91 -0.16
CA GLN A 69 -0.57 -6.18 0.53
C GLN A 69 -1.66 -6.51 -0.48
N ASP A 70 -2.22 -7.69 -0.35
CA ASP A 70 -3.41 -8.12 -1.10
C ASP A 70 -4.62 -8.11 -0.16
N VAL A 71 -5.65 -7.36 -0.54
CA VAL A 71 -6.89 -7.24 0.22
C VAL A 71 -8.03 -7.81 -0.61
N TYR A 72 -8.68 -8.84 -0.09
CA TYR A 72 -9.84 -9.46 -0.71
C TYR A 72 -11.10 -9.08 0.07
N MET A 73 -12.07 -8.49 -0.63
CA MET A 73 -13.33 -8.05 -0.03
C MET A 73 -14.50 -8.66 -0.77
N LYS A 74 -15.44 -9.23 -0.02
CA LYS A 74 -16.70 -9.70 -0.57
C LYS A 74 -17.61 -8.51 -0.84
N LYS A 75 -18.01 -8.32 -2.08
CA LYS A 75 -18.91 -7.26 -2.53
C LYS A 75 -20.11 -7.86 -3.28
N LYS A 76 -21.18 -7.09 -3.38
CA LYS A 76 -22.30 -7.38 -4.26
C LYS A 76 -22.19 -6.52 -5.50
N TYR A 77 -22.39 -7.15 -6.65
CA TYR A 77 -22.47 -6.45 -7.92
C TYR A 77 -23.72 -5.57 -7.93
N VAL A 78 -23.56 -4.34 -8.37
CA VAL A 78 -24.66 -3.39 -8.55
C VAL A 78 -24.73 -3.10 -10.03
N ALA A 79 -25.88 -3.43 -10.64
CA ALA A 79 -26.09 -3.22 -12.05
C ALA A 79 -26.00 -1.74 -12.43
N GLU A 80 -25.29 -1.46 -13.51
CA GLU A 80 -25.22 -0.13 -14.10
C GLU A 80 -26.27 0.03 -15.21
N LYS A 81 -26.76 1.25 -15.40
CA LYS A 81 -27.66 1.54 -16.50
C LYS A 81 -26.89 1.51 -17.81
N SER A 82 -27.33 0.70 -18.74
CA SER A 82 -26.71 0.57 -20.07
C SER A 82 -27.77 0.70 -21.17
N ASP A 83 -27.34 1.25 -22.31
CA ASP A 83 -28.23 1.49 -23.46
C ASP A 83 -28.29 0.31 -24.45
N GLY A 84 -27.59 -0.79 -24.18
CA GLY A 84 -27.48 -1.95 -25.05
C GLY A 84 -28.25 -3.16 -24.51
N LEU A 85 -29.09 -3.80 -25.34
CA LEU A 85 -29.91 -4.96 -24.97
C LEU A 85 -29.09 -6.12 -24.36
N LEU A 86 -27.90 -6.41 -24.92
CA LEU A 86 -26.99 -7.43 -24.39
C LEU A 86 -26.36 -7.01 -23.07
N GLN A 87 -25.98 -5.76 -22.97
CA GLN A 87 -25.38 -5.23 -21.76
C GLN A 87 -26.42 -5.12 -20.63
N GLU A 88 -27.63 -4.70 -20.92
CA GLU A 88 -28.74 -4.68 -19.96
C GLU A 88 -29.04 -6.09 -19.43
N ALA A 89 -29.05 -7.09 -20.31
CA ALA A 89 -29.25 -8.49 -19.92
C ALA A 89 -28.10 -9.02 -19.05
N TYR A 90 -26.85 -8.63 -19.34
CA TYR A 90 -25.67 -8.94 -18.55
C TYR A 90 -25.76 -8.30 -17.16
N GLU A 91 -26.01 -7.00 -17.10
CA GLU A 91 -26.15 -6.24 -15.86
C GLU A 91 -27.23 -6.86 -14.95
N ARG A 92 -28.41 -7.15 -15.50
CA ARG A 92 -29.53 -7.79 -14.79
C ARG A 92 -29.17 -9.20 -14.29
N HIS A 93 -28.35 -9.94 -15.05
CA HIS A 93 -27.93 -11.30 -14.67
C HIS A 93 -27.00 -11.29 -13.46
N PHE A 94 -26.15 -10.30 -13.32
CA PHE A 94 -25.15 -10.21 -12.24
C PHE A 94 -25.63 -9.39 -11.05
N ASP A 95 -26.71 -8.63 -11.18
CA ASP A 95 -27.22 -7.77 -10.11
C ASP A 95 -27.45 -8.53 -8.80
N GLY A 96 -26.93 -7.99 -7.71
CA GLY A 96 -27.00 -8.58 -6.37
C GLY A 96 -26.11 -9.80 -6.13
N ARG A 97 -25.40 -10.33 -7.16
CA ARG A 97 -24.49 -11.45 -6.98
C ARG A 97 -23.25 -11.04 -6.23
N GLU A 98 -22.79 -11.93 -5.36
CA GLU A 98 -21.57 -11.72 -4.60
C GLU A 98 -20.34 -12.04 -5.46
N TYR A 99 -19.33 -11.18 -5.38
CA TYR A 99 -18.02 -11.38 -5.99
C TYR A 99 -16.89 -10.99 -5.03
N LEU A 100 -15.71 -11.45 -5.31
CA LEU A 100 -14.52 -11.15 -4.55
C LEU A 100 -13.77 -10.00 -5.23
N ASP A 101 -13.79 -8.81 -4.61
CA ASP A 101 -13.01 -7.67 -5.03
C ASP A 101 -11.59 -7.81 -4.50
N HIS A 102 -10.60 -7.70 -5.36
CA HIS A 102 -9.19 -7.78 -5.01
C HIS A 102 -8.52 -6.44 -5.23
N ARG A 103 -7.83 -5.97 -4.19
CA ARG A 103 -6.98 -4.79 -4.27
C ARG A 103 -5.57 -5.16 -3.91
N CYS A 104 -4.63 -4.78 -4.76
CA CYS A 104 -3.21 -4.94 -4.51
C CYS A 104 -2.58 -3.60 -4.17
N ARG A 105 -1.84 -3.54 -3.08
CA ARG A 105 -1.06 -2.37 -2.67
C ARG A 105 0.39 -2.75 -2.49
N LEU A 106 1.27 -1.85 -2.87
CA LEU A 106 2.71 -1.99 -2.69
C LEU A 106 3.24 -0.81 -1.88
N PHE A 107 4.04 -1.12 -0.87
CA PHE A 107 4.64 -0.12 -0.01
C PHE A 107 6.16 -0.25 -0.02
N LEU A 108 6.86 0.88 -0.13
CA LEU A 108 8.28 0.99 0.11
C LEU A 108 8.52 1.70 1.43
N ILE A 109 9.20 1.04 2.34
CA ILE A 109 9.52 1.57 3.66
C ILE A 109 11.03 1.76 3.72
N PHE A 110 11.47 3.00 3.64
CA PHE A 110 12.87 3.38 3.78
C PHE A 110 13.22 3.53 5.25
N SER A 111 14.18 2.78 5.69
CA SER A 111 14.67 2.80 7.06
C SER A 111 16.16 3.10 7.12
N SER A 112 16.71 3.23 8.31
CA SER A 112 18.13 3.41 8.55
C SER A 112 18.68 2.28 9.41
N LYS A 113 19.99 2.03 9.30
CA LYS A 113 20.70 1.06 10.16
C LYS A 113 20.44 1.29 11.65
N LYS A 114 20.31 2.56 12.05
CA LYS A 114 20.02 2.95 13.44
C LYS A 114 18.62 2.53 13.84
N ASN A 115 17.62 2.74 12.96
CA ASN A 115 16.23 2.40 13.22
C ASN A 115 16.03 0.89 13.30
N VAL A 116 16.65 0.13 12.40
CA VAL A 116 16.57 -1.34 12.37
C VAL A 116 17.20 -1.95 13.62
N ARG A 117 18.38 -1.46 14.06
CA ARG A 117 19.02 -1.95 15.29
C ARG A 117 18.26 -1.58 16.56
N GLY A 118 17.62 -0.42 16.60
CA GLY A 118 16.78 -0.01 17.72
C GLY A 118 15.52 -0.84 17.88
N ALA A 119 15.04 -1.49 16.81
CA ALA A 119 13.88 -2.35 16.85
C ALA A 119 14.11 -3.68 17.58
N SER A 120 15.35 -4.16 17.64
CA SER A 120 15.70 -5.45 18.26
C SER A 120 15.91 -5.38 19.78
N SER A 121 15.95 -4.19 20.38
CA SER A 121 16.35 -4.01 21.78
C SER A 121 15.22 -3.85 22.79
N GLY A 122 13.97 -4.07 22.41
CA GLY A 122 12.88 -4.01 23.38
C GLY A 122 11.61 -4.74 22.95
N LEU A 123 11.07 -5.57 23.83
CA LEU A 123 9.82 -6.32 23.66
C LEU A 123 8.60 -5.42 23.36
N LEU A 124 8.71 -4.13 23.58
CA LEU A 124 7.67 -3.13 23.34
C LEU A 124 8.12 -2.00 22.42
N GLY A 125 9.25 -2.11 21.71
CA GLY A 125 9.64 -1.31 20.54
C GLY A 125 9.31 0.19 20.48
N ILE A 126 8.82 0.76 21.57
CA ILE A 126 8.48 2.19 21.70
C ILE A 126 9.74 2.91 22.20
N SER A 127 10.78 2.89 21.43
CA SER A 127 11.86 3.84 21.63
C SER A 127 11.39 5.17 21.03
N ALA A 128 10.89 6.04 21.89
CA ALA A 128 10.68 7.43 21.57
C ALA A 128 12.05 8.06 21.26
N GLY A 129 12.39 8.23 19.99
CA GLY A 129 13.66 8.84 19.64
C GLY A 129 14.14 8.63 18.22
N GLY A 130 13.26 8.32 17.28
CA GLY A 130 13.58 8.43 15.85
C GLY A 130 13.83 9.90 15.51
N SER A 131 15.03 10.24 15.02
CA SER A 131 15.29 11.56 14.48
C SER A 131 14.50 11.70 13.18
N MET A 132 13.71 12.76 13.07
CA MET A 132 13.02 13.09 11.80
C MET A 132 14.05 13.16 10.68
N PRO A 133 13.78 12.50 9.54
CA PRO A 133 14.66 12.59 8.39
C PRO A 133 14.73 14.04 7.90
N LYS A 134 15.95 14.48 7.55
CA LYS A 134 16.16 15.81 6.98
C LYS A 134 15.45 15.92 5.63
N ALA A 135 15.08 17.13 5.22
CA ALA A 135 14.40 17.39 3.94
C ALA A 135 15.16 16.80 2.73
N GLU A 136 16.48 16.86 2.72
CA GLU A 136 17.32 16.26 1.67
C GLU A 136 17.15 14.73 1.58
N VAL A 137 17.03 14.06 2.74
CA VAL A 137 16.82 12.60 2.80
C VAL A 137 15.43 12.24 2.30
N LEU A 138 14.43 13.04 2.67
CA LEU A 138 13.05 12.87 2.17
C LEU A 138 12.99 13.02 0.66
N ALA A 139 13.61 14.07 0.10
CA ALA A 139 13.67 14.30 -1.34
C ALA A 139 14.37 13.15 -2.08
N ARG A 140 15.47 12.63 -1.50
CA ARG A 140 16.16 11.46 -2.07
C ARG A 140 15.28 10.20 -2.06
N TYR A 141 14.61 9.93 -0.97
CA TYR A 141 13.70 8.77 -0.89
C TYR A 141 12.50 8.92 -1.82
N ALA A 142 11.97 10.14 -1.98
CA ALA A 142 10.93 10.40 -2.96
C ALA A 142 11.40 10.08 -4.39
N ALA A 143 12.58 10.56 -4.78
CA ALA A 143 13.15 10.28 -6.10
C ALA A 143 13.36 8.76 -6.33
N MET A 144 13.88 8.03 -5.34
CA MET A 144 14.04 6.58 -5.41
C MET A 144 12.71 5.85 -5.52
N ALA A 145 11.69 6.30 -4.79
CA ALA A 145 10.36 5.73 -4.84
C ALA A 145 9.70 5.91 -6.22
N GLU A 146 9.84 7.09 -6.83
CA GLU A 146 9.36 7.34 -8.20
C GLU A 146 10.16 6.54 -9.24
N GLN A 147 11.47 6.41 -9.08
CA GLN A 147 12.31 5.58 -9.96
C GLN A 147 11.89 4.11 -9.88
N PHE A 148 11.65 3.59 -8.67
CA PHE A 148 11.13 2.23 -8.47
C PHE A 148 9.81 2.03 -9.22
N ALA A 149 8.84 2.93 -9.04
CA ALA A 149 7.55 2.85 -9.71
C ALA A 149 7.69 2.89 -11.23
N THR A 150 8.57 3.76 -11.76
CA THR A 150 8.85 3.87 -13.19
C THR A 150 9.41 2.58 -13.77
N VAL A 151 10.36 1.94 -13.07
CA VAL A 151 10.95 0.67 -13.52
C VAL A 151 9.93 -0.46 -13.51
N VAL A 152 9.10 -0.56 -12.45
CA VAL A 152 8.05 -1.58 -12.36
C VAL A 152 7.01 -1.39 -13.47
N GLN A 153 6.55 -0.17 -13.71
CA GLN A 153 5.61 0.14 -14.79
C GLN A 153 6.20 -0.04 -16.18
N GLY A 154 7.53 0.01 -16.30
CA GLY A 154 8.26 -0.16 -17.57
C GLY A 154 8.01 -1.50 -18.26
N CYS A 155 7.54 -2.53 -17.54
CA CYS A 155 7.10 -3.79 -18.18
C CYS A 155 5.79 -3.64 -18.99
N GLY A 156 5.05 -2.54 -18.83
CA GLY A 156 3.78 -2.29 -19.50
C GLY A 156 2.62 -3.22 -19.11
N LEU A 157 2.80 -3.97 -18.03
CA LEU A 157 1.83 -4.97 -17.55
C LEU A 157 1.20 -4.60 -16.20
N LEU A 158 1.80 -3.66 -15.48
CA LEU A 158 1.36 -3.18 -14.18
C LEU A 158 1.12 -1.68 -14.23
N GLU A 159 -0.01 -1.24 -13.70
CA GLU A 159 -0.26 0.17 -13.46
C GLU A 159 -0.15 0.46 -11.96
N MET A 160 0.60 1.51 -11.63
CA MET A 160 0.83 1.91 -10.23
C MET A 160 0.33 3.33 -10.02
N ARG A 161 -0.73 3.46 -9.24
CA ARG A 161 -1.26 4.76 -8.81
C ARG A 161 -0.76 5.07 -7.40
N ARG A 162 -0.08 6.19 -7.24
CA ARG A 162 0.38 6.60 -5.92
C ARG A 162 -0.81 6.82 -4.97
N LEU A 163 -0.70 6.30 -3.76
CA LEU A 163 -1.69 6.53 -2.72
C LEU A 163 -1.61 7.98 -2.25
N THR A 164 -2.77 8.62 -2.17
CA THR A 164 -2.92 9.98 -1.66
C THR A 164 -3.20 9.97 -0.16
N GLU A 165 -3.25 11.15 0.46
CA GLU A 165 -3.65 11.31 1.85
C GLU A 165 -5.05 10.73 2.10
N ASP A 166 -5.99 10.94 1.19
CA ASP A 166 -7.36 10.42 1.27
C ASP A 166 -7.43 8.89 1.19
N ASP A 167 -6.48 8.25 0.51
CA ASP A 167 -6.39 6.79 0.46
C ASP A 167 -5.82 6.19 1.76
N ILE A 168 -4.98 6.94 2.46
CA ILE A 168 -4.24 6.49 3.64
C ILE A 168 -5.01 6.82 4.93
N LEU A 169 -5.46 8.06 5.08
CA LEU A 169 -6.07 8.56 6.31
C LEU A 169 -7.40 7.92 6.68
N PRO A 170 -8.35 7.63 5.77
CA PRO A 170 -9.60 7.00 6.15
C PRO A 170 -9.43 5.61 6.76
N SER A 171 -8.38 4.90 6.36
CA SER A 171 -8.05 3.59 6.95
C SER A 171 -7.40 3.70 8.33
N LEU A 172 -6.74 4.83 8.61
CA LEU A 172 -6.01 5.07 9.85
C LEU A 172 -6.76 5.93 10.87
N TRP A 173 -7.66 6.83 10.40
CA TRP A 173 -8.22 7.91 11.22
C TRP A 173 -9.74 8.06 11.10
N GLN A 174 -10.49 7.07 10.66
CA GLN A 174 -11.95 7.18 10.72
C GLN A 174 -12.35 7.52 12.18
N LYS A 175 -12.79 8.76 12.38
CA LYS A 175 -13.26 9.25 13.67
C LYS A 175 -14.33 8.28 14.20
N GLY A 176 -14.00 7.53 15.23
CA GLY A 176 -14.92 6.66 15.94
C GLY A 176 -14.88 5.17 15.59
N ALA A 177 -14.17 4.74 14.57
CA ALA A 177 -13.96 3.32 14.31
C ALA A 177 -12.62 2.87 14.89
N SER A 178 -12.66 2.18 16.01
CA SER A 178 -11.53 1.38 16.48
C SER A 178 -11.18 0.38 15.37
N PRO A 179 -9.89 0.22 15.00
CA PRO A 179 -9.49 -0.80 14.03
C PRO A 179 -9.87 -2.22 14.41
N LEU A 180 -10.24 -2.44 15.66
CA LEU A 180 -10.66 -3.73 16.24
C LEU A 180 -12.15 -4.07 16.04
N HIS A 181 -12.97 -3.16 15.48
CA HIS A 181 -14.41 -3.38 15.34
C HIS A 181 -14.87 -3.79 13.92
N ARG A 182 -13.98 -4.17 13.02
CA ARG A 182 -14.32 -4.70 11.69
C ARG A 182 -13.68 -6.05 11.41
N CYS A 183 -13.71 -6.95 12.37
CA CYS A 183 -13.77 -8.39 12.07
C CYS A 183 -15.22 -8.83 12.22
N PRO A 184 -15.84 -9.45 11.21
CA PRO A 184 -17.14 -10.07 11.34
C PRO A 184 -17.11 -11.24 12.31
#